data_203efeaca4acfad695fd4afa0c2497fb
#
_entry.id   203efeaca4acfad695fd4afa0c2497fb
#
_cell.length_a   1.000
_cell.length_b   1.000
_cell.length_c   1.000
_cell.angle_alpha   90.00
_cell.angle_beta   90.00
_cell.angle_gamma   90.00
#
_symmetry.space_group_name_H-M   'P 1'
#
loop_
_entity.id
_entity.type
_entity.pdbx_description
1 polymer ?
#
loop_
_entity_poly.entity_id
_entity_poly.type
_entity_poly.pdbx_seq_one_letter_code
_entity_poly.pdbx_strand_id
1 'polypeptide(L)'
;MSGLRLPIFVLVALSVPLGCAVAGEALPVAVDLRVDAQRARVTRLPIVLFFHSTTCPFCRELEELHLKPLQADNEKAPRFLLRTVEVSQTRPLVTFDGSKTDFRTYARQQGVTLVPHLRFLGPDGEAL
;
A
#
# COMPACT_ATOMS: atom_id res chain seq x y z
N MET A 1 56.03 -49.96 -6.50
CA MET A 1 55.48 -48.68 -7.05
C MET A 1 54.08 -48.54 -6.58
N SER A 2 53.86 -47.92 -5.42
CA SER A 2 52.58 -47.89 -4.76
C SER A 2 51.95 -46.53 -4.99
N GLY A 3 50.88 -46.48 -5.81
CA GLY A 3 50.10 -45.29 -6.05
C GLY A 3 49.07 -45.10 -4.97
N LEU A 4 49.31 -44.16 -4.07
CA LEU A 4 48.43 -43.76 -2.99
C LEU A 4 47.33 -42.88 -3.60
N ARG A 5 46.10 -43.40 -3.78
CA ARG A 5 44.92 -42.65 -4.21
C ARG A 5 44.24 -42.07 -2.97
N LEU A 6 44.39 -40.75 -2.74
CA LEU A 6 43.59 -40.03 -1.77
C LEU A 6 42.15 -39.87 -2.28
N PRO A 7 41.14 -40.16 -1.45
CA PRO A 7 39.75 -39.82 -1.81
C PRO A 7 39.49 -38.31 -1.60
N ILE A 8 39.10 -37.66 -2.64
CA ILE A 8 38.61 -36.28 -2.59
C ILE A 8 37.24 -36.29 -1.93
N PHE A 9 37.15 -35.85 -0.68
CA PHE A 9 35.89 -35.55 -0.03
C PHE A 9 35.32 -34.26 -0.63
N VAL A 10 34.34 -34.40 -1.47
CA VAL A 10 33.53 -33.28 -1.97
C VAL A 10 32.59 -32.85 -0.83
N LEU A 11 32.95 -31.72 -0.18
CA LEU A 11 32.08 -31.08 0.80
C LEU A 11 30.97 -30.38 0.07
N VAL A 12 29.81 -31.02 -0.01
CA VAL A 12 28.58 -30.37 -0.50
C VAL A 12 28.09 -29.41 0.59
N ALA A 13 28.42 -28.15 0.43
CA ALA A 13 27.84 -27.09 1.27
C ALA A 13 26.35 -26.95 0.97
N LEU A 14 25.52 -27.45 1.88
CA LEU A 14 24.05 -27.24 1.84
C LEU A 14 23.78 -25.77 2.19
N SER A 15 23.68 -24.91 1.19
CA SER A 15 23.19 -23.54 1.36
C SER A 15 21.67 -23.58 1.60
N VAL A 16 21.31 -23.47 2.87
CA VAL A 16 19.89 -23.25 3.26
C VAL A 16 19.55 -21.81 2.89
N PRO A 17 18.57 -21.57 1.98
CA PRO A 17 18.11 -20.21 1.76
C PRO A 17 17.40 -19.74 3.04
N LEU A 18 17.93 -18.67 3.66
CA LEU A 18 17.21 -17.92 4.69
C LEU A 18 15.95 -17.38 4.01
N GLY A 19 14.81 -18.01 4.28
CA GLY A 19 13.51 -17.50 3.87
C GLY A 19 13.31 -16.12 4.50
N CYS A 20 13.41 -15.05 3.70
CA CYS A 20 12.91 -13.76 4.10
C CYS A 20 11.42 -13.92 4.39
N ALA A 21 11.03 -13.83 5.66
CA ALA A 21 9.65 -13.60 6.03
C ALA A 21 9.24 -12.27 5.38
N VAL A 22 8.41 -12.34 4.34
CA VAL A 22 7.82 -11.15 3.72
C VAL A 22 6.83 -10.59 4.75
N ALA A 23 7.26 -9.62 5.55
CA ALA A 23 6.34 -8.76 6.28
C ALA A 23 5.42 -8.14 5.22
N GLY A 24 4.10 -8.30 5.38
CA GLY A 24 3.12 -7.82 4.40
C GLY A 24 3.43 -6.39 3.99
N GLU A 25 3.51 -6.15 2.69
CA GLU A 25 3.90 -4.86 2.13
C GLU A 25 2.97 -3.75 2.64
N ALA A 26 3.53 -2.58 2.97
CA ALA A 26 2.74 -1.45 3.43
C ALA A 26 1.78 -0.98 2.33
N LEU A 27 0.58 -0.54 2.70
CA LEU A 27 -0.39 -0.02 1.75
C LEU A 27 0.14 1.26 1.07
N PRO A 28 -0.21 1.49 -0.22
CA PRO A 28 0.23 2.67 -0.95
C PRO A 28 -0.27 3.97 -0.31
N VAL A 29 0.63 4.92 -0.09
CA VAL A 29 0.32 6.20 0.53
C VAL A 29 -0.06 7.24 -0.53
N ALA A 30 -1.04 8.09 -0.26
CA ALA A 30 -1.38 9.20 -1.13
C ALA A 30 -0.23 10.23 -1.20
N VAL A 31 0.07 10.72 -2.40
CA VAL A 31 1.11 11.75 -2.65
C VAL A 31 0.56 12.84 -3.55
N ASP A 32 0.12 12.48 -4.74
CA ASP A 32 -0.46 13.41 -5.72
C ASP A 32 -1.71 12.76 -6.35
N LEU A 33 -2.88 13.21 -5.93
CA LEU A 33 -4.14 12.66 -6.39
C LEU A 33 -4.45 12.97 -7.85
N ARG A 34 -3.76 13.94 -8.49
CA ARG A 34 -3.88 14.19 -9.94
C ARG A 34 -3.27 13.03 -10.74
N VAL A 35 -2.14 12.50 -10.27
CA VAL A 35 -1.51 11.34 -10.89
C VAL A 35 -2.41 10.12 -10.78
N ASP A 36 -3.02 9.91 -9.61
CA ASP A 36 -3.99 8.84 -9.40
C ASP A 36 -5.25 9.03 -10.27
N ALA A 37 -5.74 10.27 -10.38
CA ALA A 37 -6.85 10.63 -11.26
C ALA A 37 -6.57 10.32 -12.74
N GLN A 38 -5.38 10.69 -13.22
CA GLN A 38 -4.95 10.37 -14.58
C GLN A 38 -4.89 8.86 -14.81
N ARG A 39 -4.30 8.13 -13.86
CA ARG A 39 -4.24 6.66 -13.91
C ARG A 39 -5.62 6.04 -13.91
N ALA A 40 -6.53 6.53 -13.05
CA ALA A 40 -7.92 6.08 -12.99
C ALA A 40 -8.67 6.28 -14.33
N ARG A 41 -8.45 7.40 -15.02
CA ARG A 41 -9.04 7.65 -16.35
C ARG A 41 -8.55 6.66 -17.39
N VAL A 42 -7.24 6.40 -17.43
CA VAL A 42 -6.64 5.48 -18.41
C VAL A 42 -7.06 4.05 -18.16
N THR A 43 -7.06 3.60 -16.90
CA THR A 43 -7.34 2.22 -16.51
C THR A 43 -8.82 1.95 -16.27
N ARG A 44 -9.65 2.99 -16.17
CA ARG A 44 -11.08 2.94 -15.78
C ARG A 44 -11.31 2.28 -14.40
N LEU A 45 -10.34 2.47 -13.51
CA LEU A 45 -10.41 1.95 -12.15
C LEU A 45 -10.86 3.04 -11.17
N PRO A 46 -11.69 2.71 -10.17
CA PRO A 46 -12.01 3.64 -9.09
C PRO A 46 -10.80 3.88 -8.20
N ILE A 47 -10.78 5.04 -7.55
CA ILE A 47 -9.81 5.37 -6.51
C ILE A 47 -10.45 5.09 -5.15
N VAL A 48 -9.73 4.39 -4.28
CA VAL A 48 -10.17 4.12 -2.90
C VAL A 48 -9.23 4.84 -1.95
N LEU A 49 -9.74 5.80 -1.20
CA LEU A 49 -9.01 6.46 -0.13
C LEU A 49 -9.34 5.82 1.21
N PHE A 50 -8.32 5.33 1.90
CA PHE A 50 -8.41 4.80 3.25
C PHE A 50 -7.88 5.84 4.24
N PHE A 51 -8.79 6.49 4.96
CA PHE A 51 -8.46 7.39 6.05
C PHE A 51 -8.32 6.59 7.34
N HIS A 52 -7.17 6.72 7.98
CA HIS A 52 -6.83 5.95 9.18
C HIS A 52 -6.00 6.77 10.16
N SER A 53 -5.82 6.25 11.37
CA SER A 53 -4.88 6.75 12.36
C SER A 53 -4.04 5.61 12.91
N THR A 54 -2.77 5.87 13.18
CA THR A 54 -1.85 4.89 13.78
C THR A 54 -2.24 4.51 15.21
N THR A 55 -3.03 5.35 15.89
CA THR A 55 -3.53 5.09 17.26
C THR A 55 -4.91 4.42 17.27
N CYS A 56 -5.49 4.12 16.12
CA CYS A 56 -6.81 3.51 15.97
C CYS A 56 -6.70 1.98 15.84
N PRO A 57 -7.13 1.19 16.85
CA PRO A 57 -7.06 -0.28 16.79
C PRO A 57 -7.87 -0.88 15.64
N PHE A 58 -9.08 -0.35 15.38
CA PHE A 58 -9.94 -0.79 14.28
C PHE A 58 -9.34 -0.49 12.90
N CYS A 59 -8.60 0.62 12.77
CA CYS A 59 -7.88 0.93 11.53
C CYS A 59 -6.81 -0.13 11.26
N ARG A 60 -6.06 -0.53 12.28
CA ARG A 60 -5.02 -1.56 12.17
C ARG A 60 -5.63 -2.91 11.84
N GLU A 61 -6.72 -3.29 12.50
CA GLU A 61 -7.43 -4.53 12.21
C GLU A 61 -7.91 -4.59 10.75
N LEU A 62 -8.56 -3.52 10.28
CA LEU A 62 -9.02 -3.41 8.90
C LEU A 62 -7.84 -3.49 7.90
N GLU A 63 -6.75 -2.80 8.19
CA GLU A 63 -5.55 -2.80 7.36
C GLU A 63 -4.94 -4.20 7.26
N GLU A 64 -4.64 -4.83 8.40
CA GLU A 64 -3.90 -6.10 8.45
C GLU A 64 -4.74 -7.28 7.95
N LEU A 65 -6.01 -7.37 8.36
CA LEU A 65 -6.84 -8.54 8.05
C LEU A 65 -7.55 -8.46 6.70
N HIS A 66 -7.74 -7.25 6.17
CA HIS A 66 -8.54 -7.07 4.95
C HIS A 66 -7.84 -6.30 3.84
N LEU A 67 -7.31 -5.10 4.12
CA LEU A 67 -6.81 -4.24 3.05
C LEU A 67 -5.48 -4.72 2.48
N LYS A 68 -4.56 -5.20 3.29
CA LYS A 68 -3.28 -5.76 2.81
C LYS A 68 -3.47 -7.01 1.94
N PRO A 69 -4.25 -8.03 2.36
CA PRO A 69 -4.55 -9.17 1.49
C PRO A 69 -5.27 -8.76 0.20
N LEU A 70 -6.23 -7.84 0.30
CA LEU A 70 -6.96 -7.33 -0.85
C LEU A 70 -6.05 -6.58 -1.83
N GLN A 71 -5.12 -5.76 -1.32
CA GLN A 71 -4.14 -5.05 -2.13
C GLN A 71 -3.17 -6.01 -2.82
N ALA A 72 -2.70 -7.06 -2.14
CA ALA A 72 -1.83 -8.07 -2.73
C ALA A 72 -2.50 -8.80 -3.90
N ASP A 73 -3.81 -9.07 -3.81
CA ASP A 73 -4.58 -9.65 -4.92
C ASP A 73 -4.84 -8.62 -6.02
N ASN A 74 -5.06 -7.36 -5.66
CA ASN A 74 -5.26 -6.26 -6.59
C ASN A 74 -4.01 -5.95 -7.44
N GLU A 75 -2.82 -6.20 -6.93
CA GLU A 75 -1.56 -6.05 -7.68
C GLU A 75 -1.44 -7.06 -8.82
N LYS A 76 -1.99 -8.26 -8.64
CA LYS A 76 -2.02 -9.32 -9.67
C LYS A 76 -3.08 -9.05 -10.75
N ALA A 77 -4.23 -8.51 -10.34
CA ALA A 77 -5.36 -8.19 -11.20
C ALA A 77 -6.02 -6.86 -10.74
N PRO A 78 -5.55 -5.71 -11.23
CA PRO A 78 -6.00 -4.41 -10.76
C PRO A 78 -7.49 -4.17 -10.97
N ARG A 79 -8.19 -3.80 -9.90
CA ARG A 79 -9.62 -3.47 -9.87
C ARG A 79 -9.91 -2.11 -9.26
N PHE A 80 -8.94 -1.53 -8.55
CA PHE A 80 -9.02 -0.21 -7.92
C PHE A 80 -7.62 0.37 -7.67
N LEU A 81 -7.55 1.65 -7.38
CA LEU A 81 -6.34 2.34 -6.95
C LEU A 81 -6.49 2.68 -5.47
N LEU A 82 -5.84 1.92 -4.58
CA LEU A 82 -5.88 2.18 -3.13
C LEU A 82 -4.81 3.20 -2.75
N ARG A 83 -5.19 4.17 -1.90
CA ARG A 83 -4.28 5.13 -1.26
C ARG A 83 -4.67 5.32 0.19
N THR A 84 -3.67 5.43 1.06
CA THR A 84 -3.87 5.70 2.49
C THR A 84 -3.62 7.16 2.82
N VAL A 85 -4.41 7.70 3.75
CA VAL A 85 -4.28 9.04 4.32
C VAL A 85 -4.34 8.93 5.84
N GLU A 86 -3.22 9.15 6.51
CA GLU A 86 -3.14 9.13 7.98
C GLU A 86 -3.58 10.50 8.54
N VAL A 87 -4.76 10.55 9.14
CA VAL A 87 -5.48 11.80 9.46
C VAL A 87 -4.84 12.65 10.55
N SER A 88 -3.89 12.14 11.32
CA SER A 88 -3.17 12.90 12.35
C SER A 88 -1.89 13.56 11.84
N GLN A 89 -1.40 13.17 10.66
CA GLN A 89 -0.15 13.65 10.09
C GLN A 89 -0.32 14.91 9.24
N THR A 90 0.74 15.72 9.21
CA THR A 90 0.87 16.87 8.32
C THR A 90 1.71 16.55 7.07
N ARG A 91 1.64 15.30 6.60
CA ARG A 91 2.33 14.85 5.40
C ARG A 91 1.78 15.59 4.17
N PRO A 92 2.66 16.13 3.31
CA PRO A 92 2.23 16.85 2.11
C PRO A 92 1.38 15.99 1.17
N LEU A 93 0.35 16.61 0.59
CA LEU A 93 -0.55 16.01 -0.38
C LEU A 93 -0.90 17.05 -1.46
N VAL A 94 -0.93 16.61 -2.71
CA VAL A 94 -1.53 17.37 -3.80
C VAL A 94 -2.92 16.78 -4.09
N THR A 95 -3.94 17.63 -4.05
CA THR A 95 -5.34 17.23 -4.24
C THR A 95 -5.70 17.06 -5.72
N PHE A 96 -6.93 16.62 -6.01
CA PHE A 96 -7.41 16.40 -7.39
C PHE A 96 -7.37 17.66 -8.26
N ASP A 97 -7.60 18.83 -7.70
CA ASP A 97 -7.53 20.13 -8.39
C ASP A 97 -6.12 20.72 -8.46
N GLY A 98 -5.11 20.06 -7.89
CA GLY A 98 -3.73 20.48 -7.87
C GLY A 98 -3.35 21.38 -6.68
N SER A 99 -4.27 21.64 -5.76
CA SER A 99 -3.98 22.37 -4.53
C SER A 99 -3.02 21.60 -3.64
N LYS A 100 -2.06 22.30 -3.04
CA LYS A 100 -1.13 21.72 -2.08
C LYS A 100 -1.71 21.82 -0.68
N THR A 101 -1.73 20.72 0.06
CA THR A 101 -2.25 20.62 1.41
C THR A 101 -1.47 19.58 2.20
N ASP A 102 -1.98 19.16 3.34
CA ASP A 102 -1.48 18.05 4.15
C ASP A 102 -2.63 17.09 4.49
N PHE A 103 -2.28 15.88 4.95
CA PHE A 103 -3.25 14.82 5.26
C PHE A 103 -4.33 15.25 6.26
N ARG A 104 -3.92 15.89 7.35
CA ARG A 104 -4.85 16.35 8.39
C ARG A 104 -5.84 17.37 7.86
N THR A 105 -5.34 18.35 7.13
CA THR A 105 -6.16 19.40 6.53
C THR A 105 -7.09 18.83 5.47
N TYR A 106 -6.58 17.96 4.62
CA TYR A 106 -7.37 17.29 3.58
C TYR A 106 -8.50 16.44 4.19
N ALA A 107 -8.19 15.60 5.19
CA ALA A 107 -9.21 14.79 5.85
C ALA A 107 -10.35 15.64 6.44
N ARG A 108 -10.03 16.79 7.07
CA ARG A 108 -11.04 17.73 7.58
C ARG A 108 -11.86 18.36 6.46
N GLN A 109 -11.23 18.79 5.37
CA GLN A 109 -11.91 19.33 4.20
C GLN A 109 -12.86 18.30 3.56
N GLN A 110 -12.50 17.03 3.62
CA GLN A 110 -13.33 15.93 3.15
C GLN A 110 -14.43 15.52 4.13
N GLY A 111 -14.54 16.18 5.29
CA GLY A 111 -15.55 15.86 6.30
C GLY A 111 -15.32 14.53 7.00
N VAL A 112 -14.09 14.02 7.02
CA VAL A 112 -13.74 12.79 7.73
C VAL A 112 -13.62 13.09 9.22
N THR A 113 -14.61 12.63 9.99
CA THR A 113 -14.70 12.85 11.45
C THR A 113 -14.40 11.59 12.25
N LEU A 114 -14.53 10.42 11.64
CA LEU A 114 -14.29 9.12 12.24
C LEU A 114 -13.38 8.28 11.34
N VAL A 115 -12.55 7.46 11.96
CA VAL A 115 -11.70 6.46 11.29
C VAL A 115 -11.93 5.07 11.91
N PRO A 116 -11.79 3.97 11.18
CA PRO A 116 -11.42 3.90 9.75
C PRO A 116 -12.52 4.45 8.83
N HIS A 117 -12.15 5.10 7.74
CA HIS A 117 -13.09 5.60 6.74
C HIS A 117 -12.59 5.25 5.34
N LEU A 118 -13.43 4.62 4.54
CA LEU A 118 -13.15 4.33 3.14
C LEU A 118 -14.00 5.23 2.26
N ARG A 119 -13.40 5.82 1.24
CA ARG A 119 -14.10 6.62 0.24
C ARG A 119 -13.78 6.10 -1.15
N PHE A 120 -14.83 5.84 -1.92
CA PHE A 120 -14.73 5.37 -3.29
C PHE A 120 -14.97 6.56 -4.22
N LEU A 121 -14.00 6.83 -5.08
CA LEU A 121 -14.00 8.02 -5.93
C LEU A 121 -13.79 7.66 -7.40
N GLY A 122 -14.42 8.44 -8.25
CA GLY A 122 -14.10 8.47 -9.67
C GLY A 122 -12.80 9.24 -9.95
N PRO A 123 -12.40 9.31 -11.23
CA PRO A 123 -11.16 9.98 -11.64
C PRO A 123 -11.18 11.51 -11.43
N ASP A 124 -12.34 12.09 -11.17
CA ASP A 124 -12.48 13.52 -10.88
C ASP A 124 -12.54 13.83 -9.38
N GLY A 125 -12.37 12.79 -8.54
CA GLY A 125 -12.46 12.92 -7.09
C GLY A 125 -13.89 12.97 -6.55
N GLU A 126 -14.90 12.77 -7.42
CA GLU A 126 -16.30 12.69 -7.02
C GLU A 126 -16.63 11.32 -6.42
N ALA A 127 -17.50 11.31 -5.42
CA ALA A 127 -17.95 10.06 -4.80
C ALA A 127 -18.74 9.21 -5.79
N LEU A 128 -18.49 7.90 -5.78
CA LEU A 128 -19.18 6.90 -6.56
C LEU A 128 -20.42 6.40 -5.84
#